data_d5c87aa5c26d5679c4c0ca415bb7ec93
#
_entry.id   d5c87aa5c26d5679c4c0ca415bb7ec93
#
_cell.length_a   1.000
_cell.length_b   1.000
_cell.length_c   1.000
_cell.angle_alpha   90.00
_cell.angle_beta   90.00
_cell.angle_gamma   90.00
#
_symmetry.space_group_name_H-M   'P 1'
#
loop_
_entity.id
_entity.type
_entity.pdbx_description
1 polymer ?
#
loop_
_entity_poly.entity_id
_entity_poly.type
_entity_poly.pdbx_seq_one_letter_code
_entity_poly.pdbx_strand_id
1 'polypeptide(L)'
;MPDSLRLATWNTWWRNGDLEARSPAIAATLRSIDADVIGLQELCSREPDQITWLRDELGYHVTTAPVGEDDRFRVVNAVASRWPISDAGWAFLDVGPAPKHRTVVWAEIETPVGPWDVFSTHLSHGFDQSALRCRQLDEIVRLVDERRQADRERLLPPVLVGDLNAVPDSDEIRRLTGRAAGAVPGLVFSDAWELAGDGPGETYSESNPYVEDSAWPERRLDYVLVSWPRRRPNCNPMHAERFAMTAVDGVVPSDHWGVVVVLAVKLP
;
A
#
# COMPACT_ATOMS: atom_id res chain seq x y z
N MET A 1 -20.79 -8.31 13.76
CA MET A 1 -20.13 -7.59 12.66
C MET A 1 -18.85 -7.01 13.22
N PRO A 2 -17.78 -6.85 12.44
CA PRO A 2 -16.54 -6.33 13.00
C PRO A 2 -16.71 -4.87 13.41
N ASP A 3 -16.14 -4.51 14.56
CA ASP A 3 -16.04 -3.12 15.04
C ASP A 3 -14.82 -2.39 14.44
N SER A 4 -14.01 -3.10 13.67
CA SER A 4 -12.78 -2.61 13.04
C SER A 4 -12.43 -3.39 11.78
N LEU A 5 -11.60 -2.77 10.93
CA LEU A 5 -10.98 -3.36 9.75
C LEU A 5 -9.45 -3.30 9.91
N ARG A 6 -8.76 -4.37 9.52
CA ARG A 6 -7.28 -4.43 9.49
C ARG A 6 -6.81 -4.24 8.05
N LEU A 7 -6.13 -3.13 7.81
CA LEU A 7 -5.55 -2.79 6.51
C LEU A 7 -4.03 -2.79 6.61
N ALA A 8 -3.37 -3.46 5.68
CA ALA A 8 -1.91 -3.50 5.62
C ALA A 8 -1.37 -2.99 4.28
N THR A 9 -0.10 -2.59 4.29
CA THR A 9 0.71 -2.38 3.09
C THR A 9 2.09 -2.98 3.27
N TRP A 10 2.64 -3.53 2.21
CA TRP A 10 3.97 -4.10 2.25
C TRP A 10 4.62 -4.21 0.87
N ASN A 11 5.83 -3.68 0.72
CA ASN A 11 6.72 -3.95 -0.40
C ASN A 11 7.43 -5.29 -0.13
N THR A 12 7.30 -6.26 -1.04
CA THR A 12 7.82 -7.63 -0.87
C THR A 12 9.16 -7.88 -1.55
N TRP A 13 9.79 -6.81 -2.07
CA TRP A 13 11.14 -6.83 -2.62
C TRP A 13 11.33 -7.76 -3.82
N TRP A 14 10.30 -7.94 -4.63
CA TRP A 14 10.35 -8.69 -5.89
C TRP A 14 11.19 -9.98 -5.80
N ARG A 15 12.12 -10.17 -6.74
CA ARG A 15 13.03 -11.32 -6.82
C ARG A 15 14.42 -11.01 -6.27
N ASN A 16 14.63 -9.91 -5.62
CA ASN A 16 15.91 -9.58 -5.03
C ASN A 16 16.24 -10.55 -3.88
N GLY A 17 17.52 -10.77 -3.65
CA GLY A 17 17.95 -11.82 -2.73
C GLY A 17 17.48 -13.21 -3.15
N ASP A 18 17.31 -14.09 -2.18
CA ASP A 18 16.80 -15.46 -2.39
C ASP A 18 15.27 -15.49 -2.23
N LEU A 19 14.54 -15.27 -3.32
CA LEU A 19 13.09 -15.30 -3.31
C LEU A 19 12.52 -16.68 -2.91
N GLU A 20 13.18 -17.76 -3.27
CA GLU A 20 12.73 -19.12 -2.95
C GLU A 20 12.76 -19.33 -1.44
N ALA A 21 13.82 -18.93 -0.75
CA ALA A 21 13.90 -18.95 0.70
C ALA A 21 12.95 -17.94 1.37
N ARG A 22 12.74 -16.74 0.77
CA ARG A 22 11.88 -15.70 1.32
C ARG A 22 10.39 -16.00 1.16
N SER A 23 9.97 -16.75 0.15
CA SER A 23 8.54 -17.01 -0.13
C SER A 23 7.80 -17.65 1.05
N PRO A 24 8.31 -18.70 1.73
CA PRO A 24 7.69 -19.23 2.95
C PRO A 24 7.61 -18.20 4.09
N ALA A 25 8.65 -17.38 4.26
CA ALA A 25 8.69 -16.35 5.29
C ALA A 25 7.66 -15.22 5.01
N ILE A 26 7.51 -14.81 3.74
CA ILE A 26 6.46 -13.88 3.31
C ILE A 26 5.07 -14.47 3.63
N ALA A 27 4.84 -15.75 3.29
CA ALA A 27 3.59 -16.44 3.57
C ALA A 27 3.23 -16.47 5.05
N ALA A 28 4.18 -16.89 5.86
CA ALA A 28 3.98 -16.98 7.30
C ALA A 28 3.70 -15.60 7.90
N THR A 29 4.41 -14.56 7.44
CA THR A 29 4.20 -13.17 7.84
C THR A 29 2.79 -12.70 7.49
N LEU A 30 2.33 -12.90 6.24
CA LEU A 30 0.99 -12.50 5.81
C LEU A 30 -0.12 -13.22 6.59
N ARG A 31 0.08 -14.51 6.92
CA ARG A 31 -0.86 -15.24 7.81
C ARG A 31 -0.88 -14.65 9.21
N SER A 32 0.27 -14.27 9.75
CA SER A 32 0.38 -13.79 11.14
C SER A 32 -0.25 -12.43 11.37
N ILE A 33 -0.17 -11.52 10.40
CA ILE A 33 -0.78 -10.19 10.53
C ILE A 33 -2.30 -10.23 10.43
N ASP A 34 -2.87 -11.28 9.86
CA ASP A 34 -4.30 -11.52 9.74
C ASP A 34 -5.07 -10.28 9.23
N ALA A 35 -4.53 -9.61 8.21
CA ALA A 35 -5.14 -8.41 7.65
C ALA A 35 -6.37 -8.76 6.80
N ASP A 36 -7.38 -7.90 6.86
CA ASP A 36 -8.60 -8.04 6.05
C ASP A 36 -8.34 -7.65 4.60
N VAL A 37 -7.52 -6.59 4.41
CA VAL A 37 -7.12 -6.09 3.11
C VAL A 37 -5.63 -5.73 3.14
N ILE A 38 -4.92 -6.02 2.06
CA ILE A 38 -3.48 -5.75 1.94
C ILE A 38 -3.20 -5.12 0.57
N GLY A 39 -2.53 -3.96 0.57
CA GLY A 39 -1.85 -3.45 -0.60
C GLY A 39 -0.43 -3.99 -0.65
N LEU A 40 -0.08 -4.66 -1.73
CA LEU A 40 1.24 -5.27 -1.90
C LEU A 40 1.97 -4.62 -3.07
N GLN A 41 3.27 -4.40 -2.91
CA GLN A 41 4.14 -3.84 -3.93
C GLN A 41 5.29 -4.82 -4.20
N GLU A 42 5.82 -4.72 -5.39
CA GLU A 42 6.93 -5.56 -5.86
C GLU A 42 6.64 -7.08 -5.81
N LEU A 43 5.40 -7.48 -6.05
CA LEU A 43 5.10 -8.90 -6.21
C LEU A 43 5.70 -9.44 -7.50
N CYS A 44 6.18 -10.68 -7.46
CA CYS A 44 6.60 -11.44 -8.62
C CYS A 44 5.41 -12.17 -9.23
N SER A 45 5.15 -11.94 -10.52
CA SER A 45 4.10 -12.63 -11.29
C SER A 45 4.66 -13.71 -12.22
N ARG A 46 5.82 -14.28 -11.88
CA ARG A 46 6.44 -15.49 -12.50
C ARG A 46 6.75 -16.49 -11.41
N GLU A 47 7.21 -17.69 -11.82
CA GLU A 47 7.65 -18.71 -10.87
C GLU A 47 8.76 -18.20 -9.91
N PRO A 48 8.54 -18.30 -8.60
CA PRO A 48 7.26 -18.60 -7.96
C PRO A 48 6.25 -17.45 -8.16
N ASP A 49 5.03 -17.78 -8.67
CA ASP A 49 3.97 -16.78 -8.88
C ASP A 49 3.27 -16.45 -7.56
N GLN A 50 3.65 -15.31 -6.98
CA GLN A 50 3.10 -14.86 -5.71
C GLN A 50 1.60 -14.50 -5.79
N ILE A 51 1.08 -14.16 -6.98
CA ILE A 51 -0.35 -13.85 -7.16
C ILE A 51 -1.21 -15.11 -7.01
N THR A 52 -0.82 -16.18 -7.72
CA THR A 52 -1.48 -17.49 -7.61
C THR A 52 -1.42 -17.99 -6.18
N TRP A 53 -0.28 -17.89 -5.55
CA TRP A 53 -0.08 -18.31 -4.18
C TRP A 53 -0.95 -17.50 -3.17
N LEU A 54 -1.08 -16.18 -3.31
CA LEU A 54 -1.98 -15.37 -2.48
C LEU A 54 -3.43 -15.85 -2.57
N ARG A 55 -3.88 -16.27 -3.76
CA ARG A 55 -5.23 -16.79 -3.98
C ARG A 55 -5.41 -18.19 -3.40
N ASP A 56 -4.52 -19.11 -3.79
CA ASP A 56 -4.73 -20.53 -3.58
C ASP A 56 -4.36 -20.98 -2.16
N GLU A 57 -3.31 -20.37 -1.58
CA GLU A 57 -2.82 -20.77 -0.26
C GLU A 57 -3.30 -19.85 0.87
N LEU A 58 -3.46 -18.55 0.61
CA LEU A 58 -3.93 -17.59 1.63
C LEU A 58 -5.41 -17.25 1.51
N GLY A 59 -6.08 -17.66 0.43
CA GLY A 59 -7.52 -17.50 0.23
C GLY A 59 -7.96 -16.05 -0.02
N TYR A 60 -7.05 -15.17 -0.48
CA TYR A 60 -7.41 -13.80 -0.82
C TYR A 60 -8.01 -13.69 -2.22
N HIS A 61 -9.00 -12.81 -2.36
CA HIS A 61 -9.36 -12.24 -3.66
C HIS A 61 -8.29 -11.22 -4.04
N VAL A 62 -7.71 -11.32 -5.24
CA VAL A 62 -6.56 -10.49 -5.63
C VAL A 62 -6.80 -9.83 -6.98
N THR A 63 -6.54 -8.52 -7.05
CA THR A 63 -6.44 -7.77 -8.29
C THR A 63 -5.06 -7.15 -8.46
N THR A 64 -4.59 -7.07 -9.70
CA THR A 64 -3.29 -6.49 -10.08
C THR A 64 -3.41 -5.71 -11.38
N ALA A 65 -2.46 -4.80 -11.64
CA ALA A 65 -2.26 -4.32 -13.00
C ALA A 65 -1.80 -5.49 -13.90
N PRO A 66 -2.24 -5.54 -15.17
CA PRO A 66 -1.72 -6.53 -16.11
C PRO A 66 -0.22 -6.31 -16.32
N VAL A 67 0.50 -7.41 -16.42
CA VAL A 67 1.91 -7.38 -16.80
C VAL A 67 1.98 -7.26 -18.31
N GLY A 68 2.64 -6.23 -18.83
CA GLY A 68 2.89 -6.11 -20.27
C GLY A 68 3.70 -7.30 -20.79
N GLU A 69 3.43 -7.74 -22.02
CA GLU A 69 4.16 -8.86 -22.64
C GLU A 69 5.67 -8.59 -22.70
N ASP A 70 6.05 -7.32 -22.87
CA ASP A 70 7.44 -6.85 -22.92
C ASP A 70 8.04 -6.55 -21.54
N ASP A 71 7.25 -6.62 -20.46
CA ASP A 71 7.77 -6.37 -19.12
C ASP A 71 8.61 -7.55 -18.63
N ARG A 72 9.92 -7.44 -18.84
CA ARG A 72 10.90 -8.46 -18.44
C ARG A 72 10.93 -8.69 -16.93
N PHE A 73 10.53 -7.71 -16.16
CA PHE A 73 10.63 -7.78 -14.69
C PHE A 73 9.41 -8.43 -14.06
N ARG A 74 8.23 -8.29 -14.67
CA ARG A 74 6.98 -8.81 -14.15
C ARG A 74 6.75 -8.48 -12.67
N VAL A 75 7.05 -7.23 -12.33
CA VAL A 75 6.81 -6.64 -11.02
C VAL A 75 5.43 -6.02 -11.02
N VAL A 76 4.60 -6.39 -10.08
CA VAL A 76 3.24 -5.87 -9.99
C VAL A 76 2.91 -5.32 -8.61
N ASN A 77 1.99 -4.34 -8.59
CA ASN A 77 1.26 -3.96 -7.39
C ASN A 77 -0.05 -4.74 -7.33
N ALA A 78 -0.53 -5.02 -6.13
CA ALA A 78 -1.77 -5.72 -5.93
C ALA A 78 -2.61 -5.11 -4.80
N VAL A 79 -3.91 -5.35 -4.87
CA VAL A 79 -4.81 -5.32 -3.71
C VAL A 79 -5.30 -6.74 -3.48
N ALA A 80 -5.08 -7.26 -2.29
CA ALA A 80 -5.55 -8.56 -1.84
C ALA A 80 -6.58 -8.37 -0.72
N SER A 81 -7.72 -9.04 -0.79
CA SER A 81 -8.83 -8.89 0.13
C SER A 81 -9.37 -10.24 0.59
N ARG A 82 -9.72 -10.34 1.87
CA ARG A 82 -10.45 -11.46 2.45
C ARG A 82 -11.87 -11.58 1.86
N TRP A 83 -12.43 -10.46 1.43
CA TRP A 83 -13.78 -10.38 0.89
C TRP A 83 -13.78 -10.22 -0.63
N PRO A 84 -14.90 -10.55 -1.30
CA PRO A 84 -15.02 -10.40 -2.75
C PRO A 84 -14.70 -8.98 -3.23
N ILE A 85 -14.13 -8.90 -4.41
CA ILE A 85 -13.87 -7.66 -5.15
C ILE A 85 -14.98 -7.53 -6.20
N SER A 86 -15.82 -6.50 -6.07
CA SER A 86 -16.95 -6.24 -6.99
C SER A 86 -16.54 -5.44 -8.22
N ASP A 87 -15.55 -4.55 -8.08
CA ASP A 87 -14.98 -3.77 -9.18
C ASP A 87 -13.48 -3.58 -8.94
N ALA A 88 -12.71 -3.55 -10.00
CA ALA A 88 -11.27 -3.35 -9.92
C ALA A 88 -10.71 -2.71 -11.19
N GLY A 89 -9.59 -2.04 -11.06
CA GLY A 89 -8.89 -1.48 -12.19
C GLY A 89 -7.49 -1.03 -11.83
N TRP A 90 -6.86 -0.41 -12.81
CA TRP A 90 -5.51 0.09 -12.69
C TRP A 90 -5.26 1.23 -13.68
N ALA A 91 -4.22 2.02 -13.43
CA ALA A 91 -3.73 3.03 -14.37
C ALA A 91 -2.20 3.09 -14.33
N PHE A 92 -1.59 3.39 -15.48
CA PHE A 92 -0.19 3.80 -15.52
C PHE A 92 -0.03 5.20 -14.98
N LEU A 93 1.06 5.42 -14.25
CA LEU A 93 1.47 6.72 -13.75
C LEU A 93 2.62 7.29 -14.60
N ASP A 94 2.74 8.62 -14.65
CA ASP A 94 3.88 9.29 -15.27
C ASP A 94 5.21 8.72 -14.72
N VAL A 95 6.11 8.36 -15.60
CA VAL A 95 7.45 7.87 -15.25
C VAL A 95 8.55 8.74 -15.83
N GLY A 96 8.18 9.87 -16.48
CA GLY A 96 9.12 10.71 -17.22
C GLY A 96 9.80 9.89 -18.34
N PRO A 97 11.07 10.14 -18.63
CA PRO A 97 11.81 9.42 -19.68
C PRO A 97 12.25 7.99 -19.25
N ALA A 98 11.94 7.55 -18.06
CA ALA A 98 12.37 6.24 -17.55
C ALA A 98 11.56 5.09 -18.17
N PRO A 99 12.19 3.95 -18.50
CA PRO A 99 11.50 2.82 -19.12
C PRO A 99 10.67 1.98 -18.14
N LYS A 100 10.63 2.32 -16.86
CA LYS A 100 9.91 1.56 -15.83
C LYS A 100 8.48 2.07 -15.70
N HIS A 101 7.53 1.17 -15.73
CA HIS A 101 6.13 1.47 -15.50
C HIS A 101 5.84 1.54 -13.99
N ARG A 102 5.19 2.62 -13.57
CA ARG A 102 4.58 2.73 -12.25
C ARG A 102 3.08 2.67 -12.43
N THR A 103 2.39 2.01 -11.50
CA THR A 103 0.96 1.82 -11.58
C THR A 103 0.30 2.12 -10.25
N VAL A 104 -0.94 2.57 -10.33
CA VAL A 104 -1.91 2.43 -9.24
C VAL A 104 -2.89 1.34 -9.59
N VAL A 105 -3.19 0.48 -8.62
CA VAL A 105 -4.22 -0.57 -8.69
C VAL A 105 -5.29 -0.24 -7.68
N TRP A 106 -6.57 -0.42 -8.01
CA TRP A 106 -7.65 -0.25 -7.04
C TRP A 106 -8.62 -1.42 -7.07
N ALA A 107 -9.30 -1.60 -5.94
CA ALA A 107 -10.37 -2.55 -5.77
C ALA A 107 -11.53 -1.91 -5.01
N GLU A 108 -12.76 -2.17 -5.44
CA GLU A 108 -13.94 -2.02 -4.63
C GLU A 108 -14.22 -3.36 -3.95
N ILE A 109 -14.19 -3.36 -2.63
CA ILE A 109 -14.26 -4.57 -1.81
C ILE A 109 -15.62 -4.65 -1.12
N GLU A 110 -16.30 -5.78 -1.21
CA GLU A 110 -17.58 -6.05 -0.52
C GLU A 110 -17.37 -6.38 0.95
N THR A 111 -17.02 -5.38 1.77
CA THR A 111 -16.84 -5.62 3.20
C THR A 111 -18.16 -5.85 3.93
N PRO A 112 -18.16 -6.49 5.11
CA PRO A 112 -19.37 -6.67 5.93
C PRO A 112 -20.06 -5.38 6.36
N VAL A 113 -19.38 -4.22 6.19
CA VAL A 113 -19.89 -2.90 6.58
C VAL A 113 -20.21 -2.00 5.39
N GLY A 114 -20.05 -2.51 4.17
CA GLY A 114 -20.33 -1.84 2.91
C GLY A 114 -19.14 -1.81 1.95
N PRO A 115 -19.33 -1.30 0.74
CA PRO A 115 -18.29 -1.24 -0.28
C PRO A 115 -17.15 -0.30 0.15
N TRP A 116 -15.91 -0.72 -0.15
CA TRP A 116 -14.71 0.01 0.23
C TRP A 116 -13.72 0.09 -0.92
N ASP A 117 -13.34 1.30 -1.34
CA ASP A 117 -12.31 1.52 -2.34
C ASP A 117 -10.91 1.53 -1.69
N VAL A 118 -10.07 0.63 -2.12
CA VAL A 118 -8.67 0.51 -1.69
C VAL A 118 -7.75 0.65 -2.88
N PHE A 119 -6.78 1.56 -2.79
CA PHE A 119 -5.77 1.86 -3.81
C PHE A 119 -4.39 1.41 -3.33
N SER A 120 -3.63 0.71 -4.17
CA SER A 120 -2.25 0.30 -3.91
C SER A 120 -1.33 0.85 -4.99
N THR A 121 -0.20 1.44 -4.59
CA THR A 121 0.78 2.01 -5.53
C THR A 121 2.20 1.82 -5.05
N HIS A 122 3.15 1.92 -5.99
CA HIS A 122 4.58 2.04 -5.73
C HIS A 122 5.15 3.14 -6.62
N LEU A 123 5.57 4.25 -6.02
CA LEU A 123 6.05 5.43 -6.74
C LEU A 123 7.51 5.31 -7.16
N SER A 124 7.96 6.26 -7.97
CA SER A 124 9.36 6.34 -8.44
C SER A 124 10.33 6.52 -7.28
N HIS A 125 11.45 5.75 -7.28
CA HIS A 125 12.35 5.61 -6.14
C HIS A 125 13.57 6.57 -6.15
N GLY A 126 13.83 7.29 -7.25
CA GLY A 126 14.99 8.18 -7.33
C GLY A 126 14.90 9.32 -6.30
N PHE A 127 16.01 9.59 -5.62
CA PHE A 127 16.06 10.64 -4.59
C PHE A 127 15.74 12.04 -5.13
N ASP A 128 16.11 12.31 -6.38
CA ASP A 128 15.89 13.56 -7.10
C ASP A 128 14.51 13.63 -7.79
N GLN A 129 13.64 12.62 -7.59
CA GLN A 129 12.37 12.48 -8.32
C GLN A 129 11.14 12.98 -7.55
N SER A 130 11.29 13.86 -6.55
CA SER A 130 10.16 14.40 -5.79
C SER A 130 9.10 15.04 -6.69
N ALA A 131 9.51 15.89 -7.66
CA ALA A 131 8.57 16.50 -8.61
C ALA A 131 7.82 15.45 -9.47
N LEU A 132 8.45 14.33 -9.81
CA LEU A 132 7.83 13.22 -10.52
C LEU A 132 6.81 12.51 -9.63
N ARG A 133 7.19 12.16 -8.40
CA ARG A 133 6.27 11.56 -7.43
C ARG A 133 5.07 12.44 -7.11
N CYS A 134 5.26 13.76 -7.03
CA CYS A 134 4.15 14.70 -6.91
C CYS A 134 3.16 14.59 -8.07
N ARG A 135 3.63 14.48 -9.33
CA ARG A 135 2.74 14.29 -10.48
C ARG A 135 2.02 12.94 -10.43
N GLN A 136 2.75 11.86 -10.08
CA GLN A 136 2.16 10.53 -9.89
C GLN A 136 1.04 10.55 -8.83
N LEU A 137 1.27 11.22 -7.72
CA LEU A 137 0.25 11.40 -6.69
C LEU A 137 -0.93 12.25 -7.15
N ASP A 138 -0.69 13.30 -7.94
CA ASP A 138 -1.78 14.11 -8.50
C ASP A 138 -2.71 13.29 -9.40
N GLU A 139 -2.17 12.34 -10.16
CA GLU A 139 -2.97 11.40 -10.96
C GLU A 139 -3.79 10.45 -10.07
N ILE A 140 -3.16 9.87 -9.05
CA ILE A 140 -3.83 8.99 -8.09
C ILE A 140 -4.95 9.73 -7.34
N VAL A 141 -4.68 10.94 -6.84
CA VAL A 141 -5.66 11.73 -6.09
C VAL A 141 -6.87 12.10 -6.93
N ARG A 142 -6.71 12.40 -8.23
CA ARG A 142 -7.84 12.62 -9.15
C ARG A 142 -8.68 11.34 -9.32
N LEU A 143 -8.02 10.19 -9.50
CA LEU A 143 -8.72 8.91 -9.60
C LEU A 143 -9.48 8.57 -8.31
N VAL A 144 -8.89 8.81 -7.14
CA VAL A 144 -9.57 8.66 -5.84
C VAL A 144 -10.80 9.58 -5.76
N ASP A 145 -10.67 10.82 -6.22
CA ASP A 145 -11.80 11.78 -6.21
C ASP A 145 -12.92 11.35 -7.17
N GLU A 146 -12.61 10.87 -8.36
CA GLU A 146 -13.60 10.35 -9.31
C GLU A 146 -14.43 9.23 -8.67
N ARG A 147 -13.81 8.25 -8.04
CA ARG A 147 -14.49 7.16 -7.35
C ARG A 147 -15.28 7.65 -6.14
N ARG A 148 -14.71 8.55 -5.34
CA ARG A 148 -15.42 9.17 -4.21
C ARG A 148 -16.65 9.95 -4.64
N GLN A 149 -16.61 10.64 -5.80
CA GLN A 149 -17.73 11.40 -6.33
C GLN A 149 -18.84 10.50 -6.89
N ALA A 150 -18.50 9.31 -7.36
CA ALA A 150 -19.46 8.34 -7.89
C ALA A 150 -20.44 7.84 -6.81
N ASP A 151 -20.02 7.75 -5.56
CA ASP A 151 -20.90 7.40 -4.44
C ASP A 151 -20.48 8.16 -3.15
N ARG A 152 -21.09 9.32 -2.94
CA ARG A 152 -20.87 10.16 -1.75
C ARG A 152 -21.52 9.64 -0.46
N GLU A 153 -22.42 8.68 -0.59
CA GLU A 153 -23.13 8.10 0.55
C GLU A 153 -22.38 6.93 1.20
N ARG A 154 -21.26 6.50 0.62
CA ARG A 154 -20.43 5.42 1.18
C ARG A 154 -20.05 5.69 2.62
N LEU A 155 -20.14 4.64 3.43
CA LEU A 155 -19.73 4.68 4.85
C LEU A 155 -18.22 4.70 4.99
N LEU A 156 -17.52 3.94 4.15
CA LEU A 156 -16.08 3.80 4.18
C LEU A 156 -15.43 4.74 3.16
N PRO A 157 -14.54 5.65 3.62
CA PRO A 157 -13.80 6.53 2.71
C PRO A 157 -12.77 5.72 1.91
N PRO A 158 -12.44 6.12 0.67
CA PRO A 158 -11.32 5.55 -0.05
C PRO A 158 -10.02 5.65 0.75
N VAL A 159 -9.16 4.64 0.60
CA VAL A 159 -7.82 4.61 1.21
C VAL A 159 -6.75 4.38 0.15
N LEU A 160 -5.60 5.03 0.32
CA LEU A 160 -4.40 4.85 -0.49
C LEU A 160 -3.33 4.21 0.39
N VAL A 161 -2.77 3.10 -0.08
CA VAL A 161 -1.67 2.42 0.58
C VAL A 161 -0.51 2.21 -0.38
N GLY A 162 0.70 2.06 0.12
CA GLY A 162 1.84 1.68 -0.70
C GLY A 162 3.16 2.26 -0.28
N ASP A 163 4.18 1.86 -1.04
CA ASP A 163 5.50 2.46 -1.01
C ASP A 163 5.51 3.75 -1.84
N LEU A 164 5.49 4.88 -1.16
CA LEU A 164 5.48 6.19 -1.81
C LEU A 164 6.90 6.72 -2.09
N ASN A 165 7.94 6.03 -1.64
CA ASN A 165 9.34 6.45 -1.79
C ASN A 165 9.58 7.90 -1.35
N ALA A 166 8.81 8.38 -0.39
CA ALA A 166 8.77 9.76 0.07
C ALA A 166 8.69 9.79 1.59
N VAL A 167 9.49 10.62 2.24
CA VAL A 167 9.50 10.76 3.71
C VAL A 167 8.38 11.69 4.21
N PRO A 168 7.97 11.63 5.50
CA PRO A 168 6.80 12.35 6.02
C PRO A 168 6.81 13.87 5.84
N ASP A 169 7.97 14.50 5.80
CA ASP A 169 8.13 15.95 5.64
C ASP A 169 8.36 16.38 4.16
N SER A 170 8.35 15.42 3.23
CA SER A 170 8.48 15.68 1.78
C SER A 170 7.27 16.40 1.21
N ASP A 171 7.43 17.03 0.06
CA ASP A 171 6.35 17.74 -0.64
C ASP A 171 5.21 16.79 -1.02
N GLU A 172 5.52 15.54 -1.38
CA GLU A 172 4.57 14.49 -1.68
C GLU A 172 3.56 14.29 -0.54
N ILE A 173 4.08 14.04 0.65
CA ILE A 173 3.26 13.74 1.83
C ILE A 173 2.58 15.01 2.36
N ARG A 174 3.26 16.16 2.33
CA ARG A 174 2.67 17.44 2.72
C ARG A 174 1.46 17.82 1.84
N ARG A 175 1.51 17.54 0.53
CA ARG A 175 0.38 17.76 -0.39
C ARG A 175 -0.79 16.82 -0.10
N LEU A 176 -0.53 15.55 0.14
CA LEU A 176 -1.56 14.58 0.50
C LEU A 176 -2.24 14.93 1.82
N THR A 177 -1.47 15.37 2.83
CA THR A 177 -1.97 15.64 4.17
C THR A 177 -2.52 17.06 4.36
N GLY A 178 -2.61 17.87 3.29
CA GLY A 178 -3.14 19.23 3.35
C GLY A 178 -2.19 20.27 3.94
N ARG A 179 -0.92 19.93 4.09
CA ARG A 179 0.15 20.85 4.56
C ARG A 179 0.80 21.65 3.43
N ALA A 180 0.46 21.31 2.19
CA ALA A 180 0.79 22.03 0.97
C ALA A 180 -0.38 21.92 -0.02
N ALA A 181 -0.34 22.68 -1.13
CA ALA A 181 -1.40 22.66 -2.13
C ALA A 181 -1.52 21.28 -2.79
N GLY A 182 -2.67 20.64 -2.63
CA GLY A 182 -3.01 19.34 -3.24
C GLY A 182 -3.60 19.48 -4.65
N ALA A 183 -3.72 18.35 -5.36
CA ALA A 183 -4.25 18.28 -6.72
C ALA A 183 -5.75 18.54 -6.82
N VAL A 184 -6.52 18.16 -5.80
CA VAL A 184 -7.99 18.25 -5.76
C VAL A 184 -8.41 19.06 -4.54
N PRO A 185 -9.04 20.23 -4.73
CA PRO A 185 -9.56 21.01 -3.62
C PRO A 185 -10.58 20.23 -2.78
N GLY A 186 -10.40 20.25 -1.46
CA GLY A 186 -11.31 19.58 -0.53
C GLY A 186 -11.08 18.07 -0.36
N LEU A 187 -10.06 17.50 -0.98
CA LEU A 187 -9.61 16.13 -0.74
C LEU A 187 -8.21 16.16 -0.15
N VAL A 188 -8.06 15.59 1.03
CA VAL A 188 -6.78 15.34 1.72
C VAL A 188 -6.81 13.95 2.35
N PHE A 189 -5.68 13.52 2.89
CA PHE A 189 -5.57 12.23 3.57
C PHE A 189 -5.06 12.40 5.00
N SER A 190 -5.52 11.53 5.87
CA SER A 190 -4.92 11.34 7.19
C SER A 190 -3.87 10.24 7.09
N ASP A 191 -2.66 10.51 7.50
CA ASP A 191 -1.61 9.51 7.66
C ASP A 191 -1.92 8.67 8.92
N ALA A 192 -2.16 7.38 8.73
CA ALA A 192 -2.58 6.51 9.83
C ALA A 192 -1.46 6.29 10.85
N TRP A 193 -0.19 6.28 10.41
CA TRP A 193 0.95 6.19 11.32
C TRP A 193 1.06 7.43 12.21
N GLU A 194 0.93 8.60 11.63
CA GLU A 194 0.97 9.88 12.37
C GLU A 194 -0.12 9.97 13.45
N LEU A 195 -1.29 9.34 13.20
CA LEU A 195 -2.43 9.39 14.12
C LEU A 195 -2.42 8.29 15.18
N ALA A 196 -1.85 7.12 14.91
CA ALA A 196 -2.04 5.94 15.74
C ALA A 196 -0.82 5.01 15.82
N GLY A 197 0.31 5.38 15.23
CA GLY A 197 1.59 4.69 15.35
C GLY A 197 2.43 5.23 16.49
N ASP A 198 3.47 4.49 16.86
CA ASP A 198 4.45 4.87 17.86
C ASP A 198 5.82 5.06 17.22
N GLY A 199 6.50 6.15 17.62
CA GLY A 199 7.81 6.54 17.09
C GLY A 199 7.78 6.96 15.61
N PRO A 200 8.96 7.07 14.97
CA PRO A 200 9.07 7.61 13.61
C PRO A 200 8.57 6.64 12.51
N GLY A 201 8.51 5.34 12.79
CA GLY A 201 7.88 4.35 11.93
C GLY A 201 8.66 3.99 10.67
N GLU A 202 9.98 4.03 10.71
CA GLU A 202 10.83 3.70 9.56
C GLU A 202 10.49 2.32 9.01
N THR A 203 10.13 2.26 7.74
CA THR A 203 9.84 1.01 7.04
C THR A 203 11.02 0.53 6.21
N TYR A 204 11.96 1.41 5.94
CA TYR A 204 13.25 1.13 5.32
C TYR A 204 14.35 1.55 6.31
N SER A 205 15.03 0.59 6.96
CA SER A 205 15.85 0.80 8.14
C SER A 205 17.13 -0.04 8.10
N GLU A 206 18.23 0.50 8.59
CA GLU A 206 19.51 -0.22 8.71
C GLU A 206 19.43 -1.42 9.67
N SER A 207 18.39 -1.50 10.51
CA SER A 207 18.12 -2.71 11.29
C SER A 207 17.70 -3.92 10.44
N ASN A 208 17.37 -3.69 9.16
CA ASN A 208 17.10 -4.72 8.19
C ASN A 208 18.41 -5.15 7.50
N PRO A 209 18.80 -6.44 7.54
CA PRO A 209 20.08 -6.90 7.00
C PRO A 209 20.23 -6.70 5.48
N TYR A 210 19.15 -6.42 4.76
CA TYR A 210 19.21 -6.10 3.34
C TYR A 210 19.45 -4.61 3.04
N VAL A 211 19.48 -3.77 4.08
CA VAL A 211 19.58 -2.30 4.00
C VAL A 211 20.83 -1.76 4.69
N GLU A 212 21.59 -2.59 5.41
CA GLU A 212 22.68 -2.17 6.30
C GLU A 212 23.76 -1.26 5.68
N ASP A 213 23.98 -1.35 4.37
CA ASP A 213 24.92 -0.50 3.64
C ASP A 213 24.27 0.71 2.96
N SER A 214 23.02 1.02 3.28
CA SER A 214 22.30 2.14 2.65
C SER A 214 22.82 3.49 3.14
N ALA A 215 23.06 4.42 2.21
CA ALA A 215 23.40 5.81 2.55
C ALA A 215 22.23 6.59 3.20
N TRP A 216 21.02 6.04 3.17
CA TRP A 216 19.77 6.64 3.70
C TRP A 216 18.96 5.58 4.43
N PRO A 217 19.44 5.07 5.56
CA PRO A 217 18.91 3.87 6.17
C PRO A 217 17.53 4.06 6.84
N GLU A 218 17.34 5.19 7.50
CA GLU A 218 16.18 5.39 8.37
C GLU A 218 15.10 6.20 7.66
N ARG A 219 14.11 5.52 7.05
CA ARG A 219 13.01 6.20 6.34
C ARG A 219 11.68 5.49 6.49
N ARG A 220 10.63 6.24 6.72
CA ARG A 220 9.27 5.77 6.53
C ARG A 220 8.85 6.07 5.10
N LEU A 221 8.66 5.04 4.30
CA LEU A 221 8.33 5.09 2.87
C LEU A 221 6.96 4.48 2.55
N ASP A 222 6.47 3.58 3.42
CA ASP A 222 5.24 2.84 3.27
C ASP A 222 4.14 3.48 4.11
N TYR A 223 2.98 3.69 3.50
CA TYR A 223 1.90 4.47 4.09
C TYR A 223 0.56 3.78 3.99
N VAL A 224 -0.28 4.03 5.02
CA VAL A 224 -1.72 3.84 4.98
C VAL A 224 -2.36 5.22 5.15
N LEU A 225 -3.02 5.69 4.09
CA LEU A 225 -3.57 7.04 3.99
C LEU A 225 -5.09 6.97 3.82
N VAL A 226 -5.82 7.53 4.77
CA VAL A 226 -7.29 7.52 4.79
C VAL A 226 -7.81 8.86 4.27
N SER A 227 -8.65 8.85 3.24
CA SER A 227 -9.15 10.08 2.63
C SER A 227 -10.10 10.85 3.56
N TRP A 228 -10.11 12.18 3.39
CA TRP A 228 -10.95 13.14 4.08
C TRP A 228 -11.61 14.07 3.05
N PRO A 229 -12.89 14.47 3.20
CA PRO A 229 -13.79 14.24 4.34
C PRO A 229 -14.37 12.83 4.42
N ARG A 230 -14.69 12.40 5.66
CA ARG A 230 -15.31 11.10 5.95
C ARG A 230 -16.31 11.19 7.12
N ARG A 231 -17.21 10.21 7.20
CA ARG A 231 -18.14 10.07 8.34
C ARG A 231 -17.43 9.42 9.52
N ARG A 232 -17.22 10.15 10.60
CA ARG A 232 -16.61 9.58 11.81
C ARG A 232 -17.54 8.57 12.49
N PRO A 233 -17.03 7.49 13.11
CA PRO A 233 -15.60 7.16 13.28
C PRO A 233 -15.01 6.35 12.13
N ASN A 234 -15.74 6.09 11.03
CA ASN A 234 -15.35 5.13 10.01
C ASN A 234 -13.97 5.44 9.41
N CYS A 235 -13.16 4.40 9.39
CA CYS A 235 -11.74 4.40 9.03
C CYS A 235 -10.89 5.38 9.86
N ASN A 236 -11.30 5.68 11.13
CA ASN A 236 -10.41 6.39 12.03
C ASN A 236 -9.30 5.43 12.49
N PRO A 237 -8.00 5.74 12.26
CA PRO A 237 -6.93 4.90 12.74
C PRO A 237 -6.95 4.80 14.26
N MET A 238 -6.97 3.57 14.79
CA MET A 238 -6.96 3.29 16.24
C MET A 238 -5.60 2.74 16.70
N HIS A 239 -4.90 2.05 15.82
CA HIS A 239 -3.59 1.48 16.07
C HIS A 239 -2.86 1.30 14.74
N ALA A 240 -1.57 1.57 14.72
CA ALA A 240 -0.69 1.31 13.60
C ALA A 240 0.63 0.71 14.11
N GLU A 241 1.08 -0.34 13.48
CA GLU A 241 2.32 -1.03 13.83
C GLU A 241 3.08 -1.50 12.58
N ARG A 242 4.40 -1.65 12.72
CA ARG A 242 5.23 -2.31 11.72
C ARG A 242 5.21 -3.81 11.91
N PHE A 243 5.32 -4.55 10.82
CA PHE A 243 5.45 -6.00 10.83
C PHE A 243 6.58 -6.46 9.92
N ALA A 244 6.83 -7.76 9.84
CA ALA A 244 7.94 -8.38 9.12
C ALA A 244 9.34 -8.00 9.67
N MET A 245 9.41 -7.48 10.89
CA MET A 245 10.66 -7.00 11.52
C MET A 245 11.54 -8.11 12.09
N THR A 246 11.07 -9.35 12.06
CA THR A 246 11.79 -10.50 12.58
C THR A 246 11.93 -11.57 11.50
N ALA A 247 13.04 -12.28 11.52
CA ALA A 247 13.21 -13.43 10.65
C ALA A 247 12.20 -14.55 10.98
N VAL A 248 11.69 -15.19 9.94
CA VAL A 248 10.89 -16.40 10.03
C VAL A 248 11.78 -17.57 9.60
N ASP A 249 11.99 -18.53 10.47
CA ASP A 249 12.92 -19.66 10.24
C ASP A 249 14.33 -19.21 9.80
N GLY A 250 14.79 -18.07 10.35
CA GLY A 250 16.11 -17.50 10.06
C GLY A 250 16.16 -16.64 8.79
N VAL A 251 15.05 -16.44 8.09
CA VAL A 251 14.96 -15.65 6.84
C VAL A 251 14.16 -14.37 7.07
N VAL A 252 14.76 -13.21 6.80
CA VAL A 252 14.05 -11.93 6.75
C VAL A 252 13.26 -11.87 5.44
N PRO A 253 11.95 -11.57 5.48
CA PRO A 253 11.09 -11.77 4.31
C PRO A 253 11.22 -10.67 3.23
N SER A 254 11.61 -9.43 3.58
CA SER A 254 11.74 -8.30 2.65
C SER A 254 12.76 -7.28 3.17
N ASP A 255 13.25 -6.39 2.30
CA ASP A 255 14.05 -5.23 2.66
C ASP A 255 13.20 -4.08 3.25
N HIS A 256 11.87 -4.14 3.12
CA HIS A 256 10.93 -3.26 3.77
C HIS A 256 10.23 -3.94 4.96
N TRP A 257 10.03 -3.18 6.04
CA TRP A 257 9.03 -3.50 7.05
C TRP A 257 7.64 -3.10 6.55
N GLY A 258 6.64 -3.95 6.73
CA GLY A 258 5.26 -3.60 6.40
C GLY A 258 4.61 -2.74 7.47
N VAL A 259 3.48 -2.12 7.12
CA VAL A 259 2.63 -1.36 8.05
C VAL A 259 1.24 -1.98 8.07
N VAL A 260 0.72 -2.27 9.27
CA VAL A 260 -0.67 -2.70 9.49
C VAL A 260 -1.38 -1.70 10.39
N VAL A 261 -2.62 -1.40 10.04
CA VAL A 261 -3.44 -0.41 10.74
C VAL A 261 -4.79 -1.02 11.09
N VAL A 262 -5.23 -0.78 12.32
CA VAL A 262 -6.60 -1.08 12.77
C VAL A 262 -7.43 0.18 12.61
N LEU A 263 -8.47 0.10 11.79
CA LEU A 263 -9.38 1.20 11.46
C LEU A 263 -10.74 0.97 12.13
N ALA A 264 -11.25 1.98 12.84
CA ALA A 264 -12.56 1.93 13.46
C ALA A 264 -13.67 1.80 12.40
N VAL A 265 -14.71 1.05 12.71
CA VAL A 265 -15.93 0.97 11.90
C VAL A 265 -17.15 1.11 12.81
N LYS A 266 -18.12 1.88 12.37
CA LYS A 266 -19.43 1.97 13.03
C LYS A 266 -20.50 1.93 11.97
N LEU A 267 -21.40 0.97 12.12
CA LEU A 267 -22.63 0.92 11.34
C LEU A 267 -23.58 2.06 11.74
N PRO A 268 -24.40 2.55 10.83
CA PRO A 268 -25.40 3.57 11.12
C PRO A 268 -26.47 3.12 12.11
#